data_598826e9c2afd52d3930462ece964b1f
#
_entry.id   598826e9c2afd52d3930462ece964b1f
#
_cell.length_a   1.000
_cell.length_b   1.000
_cell.length_c   1.000
_cell.angle_alpha   90.00
_cell.angle_beta   90.00
_cell.angle_gamma   90.00
#
_symmetry.space_group_name_H-M   'P 1'
#
loop_
_entity.id
_entity.type
_entity.pdbx_description
1 polymer ?
#
loop_
_entity_poly.entity_id
_entity_poly.type
_entity_poly.pdbx_seq_one_letter_code
_entity_poly.pdbx_strand_id
1 'polypeptide(L)'
;KNSKADIHIGNVETIQQADTAKAVVTDVTQVVKAAMPCVVSITNEYTAYDYWYDEEYDEEANGSGIIIAQNDEELLILTNYHVVEDANDLYVQFIDDTEVVAYAKGVAPNEDLAVVSVLLEDVPNAALDTIAIAALGDSDALEVGEPSIAIGNSLGYGQSVTTGVISALNCDIFEDDEEINLSSLIQTDAAINPGNSGGALLNVNGEVVGINSSKIADYAIEGMGYAIPINTARPIVDELVKQETKRKVAVEKRAFLGISGTDVSEDAMEKYEMPEGVYVSSVLSGTAAEKAGIKKG
;
A
#
# COMPACT_ATOMS: atom_id res chain seq x y z
N LYS A 1 32.90 32.84 51.68
CA LYS A 1 31.85 33.61 51.02
C LYS A 1 31.37 32.76 49.83
N ASN A 2 30.29 32.03 50.03
CA ASN A 2 29.62 31.31 48.95
C ASN A 2 28.68 32.30 48.25
N SER A 3 29.00 32.72 47.04
CA SER A 3 28.05 33.41 46.19
C SER A 3 27.10 32.35 45.58
N LYS A 4 25.85 32.32 46.03
CA LYS A 4 24.80 31.60 45.34
C LYS A 4 24.57 32.33 44.00
N ALA A 5 24.75 31.60 42.89
CA ALA A 5 24.36 32.09 41.61
C ALA A 5 22.82 32.22 41.59
N ASP A 6 22.30 33.43 41.37
CA ASP A 6 20.87 33.65 41.19
C ASP A 6 20.45 32.98 39.86
N ILE A 7 19.60 31.95 39.97
CA ILE A 7 18.96 31.34 38.80
C ILE A 7 17.79 32.24 38.41
N HIS A 8 17.95 32.98 37.33
CA HIS A 8 16.83 33.66 36.68
C HIS A 8 16.03 32.65 35.85
N ILE A 9 14.89 32.21 36.39
CA ILE A 9 13.86 31.56 35.59
C ILE A 9 13.24 32.67 34.74
N GLY A 10 13.45 32.63 33.41
CA GLY A 10 12.88 33.60 32.50
C GLY A 10 11.36 33.57 32.65
N ASN A 11 10.76 34.76 32.80
CA ASN A 11 9.32 34.91 32.66
C ASN A 11 8.97 34.52 31.22
N VAL A 12 8.09 33.52 31.10
CA VAL A 12 7.47 33.19 29.80
C VAL A 12 6.65 34.44 29.44
N GLU A 13 7.18 35.30 28.56
CA GLU A 13 6.35 36.28 27.89
C GLU A 13 5.26 35.46 27.16
N THR A 14 4.02 35.76 27.52
CA THR A 14 2.87 35.16 26.85
C THR A 14 3.07 35.39 25.36
N ILE A 15 3.23 34.28 24.59
CA ILE A 15 3.26 34.38 23.15
C ILE A 15 1.98 35.11 22.78
N GLN A 16 2.11 36.34 22.24
CA GLN A 16 0.96 37.06 21.75
C GLN A 16 0.29 36.14 20.76
N GLN A 17 -0.95 35.78 21.08
CA GLN A 17 -1.78 34.96 20.24
C GLN A 17 -1.70 35.53 18.82
N ALA A 18 -1.07 34.77 17.91
CA ALA A 18 -1.06 35.15 16.51
C ALA A 18 -2.52 35.43 16.12
N ASP A 19 -2.77 36.56 15.49
CA ASP A 19 -4.11 37.06 15.17
C ASP A 19 -4.97 35.90 14.70
N THR A 20 -5.93 35.54 15.56
CA THR A 20 -7.03 34.64 15.26
C THR A 20 -6.73 33.55 14.22
N ALA A 21 -5.81 32.64 14.51
CA ALA A 21 -5.99 31.30 14.08
C ALA A 21 -7.38 30.90 14.60
N LYS A 22 -8.38 30.90 13.74
CA LYS A 22 -9.63 30.19 14.04
C LYS A 22 -9.19 28.84 14.54
N ALA A 23 -9.39 28.54 15.82
CA ALA A 23 -9.39 27.19 16.28
C ALA A 23 -10.54 26.52 15.52
N VAL A 24 -10.27 26.06 14.33
CA VAL A 24 -11.15 25.18 13.60
C VAL A 24 -11.04 23.89 14.38
N VAL A 25 -11.91 23.77 15.40
CA VAL A 25 -12.26 22.44 15.90
C VAL A 25 -12.96 21.79 14.72
N THR A 26 -12.15 21.23 13.82
CA THR A 26 -12.66 20.42 12.72
C THR A 26 -13.36 19.28 13.40
N ASP A 27 -14.67 19.16 13.18
CA ASP A 27 -15.38 17.97 13.61
C ASP A 27 -14.86 16.80 12.76
N VAL A 28 -13.78 16.17 13.25
CA VAL A 28 -13.11 15.02 12.60
C VAL A 28 -14.15 13.96 12.24
N THR A 29 -15.22 13.85 13.04
CA THR A 29 -16.32 12.91 12.78
C THR A 29 -16.98 13.15 11.43
N GLN A 30 -17.18 14.39 11.02
CA GLN A 30 -17.80 14.70 9.73
C GLN A 30 -16.86 14.41 8.56
N VAL A 31 -15.58 14.77 8.71
CA VAL A 31 -14.53 14.46 7.72
C VAL A 31 -14.43 12.95 7.53
N VAL A 32 -14.34 12.20 8.63
CA VAL A 32 -14.25 10.74 8.63
C VAL A 32 -15.48 10.12 7.95
N LYS A 33 -16.70 10.52 8.33
CA LYS A 33 -17.93 10.00 7.71
C LYS A 33 -17.99 10.24 6.20
N ALA A 34 -17.46 11.35 5.73
CA ALA A 34 -17.43 11.66 4.30
C ALA A 34 -16.34 10.85 3.55
N ALA A 35 -15.22 10.57 4.20
CA ALA A 35 -14.07 9.89 3.58
C ALA A 35 -14.10 8.36 3.72
N MET A 36 -14.71 7.81 4.78
CA MET A 36 -14.79 6.35 4.98
C MET A 36 -15.28 5.57 3.76
N PRO A 37 -16.30 6.04 3.00
CA PRO A 37 -16.77 5.34 1.79
C PRO A 37 -15.75 5.21 0.67
N CYS A 38 -14.64 5.94 0.69
CA CYS A 38 -13.58 5.79 -0.30
C CYS A 38 -12.44 4.87 0.14
N VAL A 39 -12.46 4.37 1.38
CA VAL A 39 -11.44 3.46 1.91
C VAL A 39 -11.98 2.04 1.95
N VAL A 40 -11.21 1.10 1.44
CA VAL A 40 -11.56 -0.32 1.37
C VAL A 40 -10.55 -1.18 2.13
N SER A 41 -10.96 -2.40 2.52
CA SER A 41 -10.04 -3.45 2.91
C SER A 41 -9.53 -4.18 1.67
N ILE A 42 -8.28 -4.60 1.70
CA ILE A 42 -7.69 -5.49 0.70
C ILE A 42 -7.19 -6.73 1.43
N THR A 43 -7.68 -7.89 1.02
CA THR A 43 -7.17 -9.19 1.45
C THR A 43 -6.34 -9.79 0.32
N ASN A 44 -5.12 -10.16 0.66
CA ASN A 44 -4.16 -10.81 -0.22
C ASN A 44 -4.00 -12.26 0.24
N GLU A 45 -4.46 -13.21 -0.57
CA GLU A 45 -4.20 -14.63 -0.38
C GLU A 45 -2.95 -15.02 -1.17
N TYR A 46 -1.93 -15.53 -0.49
CA TYR A 46 -0.66 -15.95 -1.10
C TYR A 46 -0.19 -17.29 -0.55
N THR A 47 0.69 -17.96 -1.29
CA THR A 47 1.28 -19.24 -0.87
C THR A 47 2.62 -18.97 -0.20
N ALA A 48 2.72 -19.32 1.07
CA ALA A 48 3.97 -19.30 1.83
C ALA A 48 4.62 -20.70 1.83
N TYR A 49 5.94 -20.74 1.98
CA TYR A 49 6.69 -21.98 2.03
C TYR A 49 7.37 -22.18 3.39
N ASP A 50 7.05 -23.28 4.07
CA ASP A 50 7.71 -23.65 5.32
C ASP A 50 8.97 -24.49 5.05
N TYR A 51 10.14 -23.87 5.18
CA TYR A 51 11.45 -24.53 4.97
C TYR A 51 11.75 -25.66 5.95
N TRP A 52 11.09 -25.70 7.12
CA TRP A 52 11.32 -26.74 8.13
C TRP A 52 10.51 -28.00 7.85
N TYR A 53 9.32 -27.84 7.28
CA TYR A 53 8.42 -28.96 6.98
C TYR A 53 8.40 -29.31 5.49
N ASP A 54 9.06 -28.50 4.63
CA ASP A 54 9.09 -28.69 3.16
C ASP A 54 7.68 -28.69 2.56
N GLU A 55 6.81 -27.82 3.09
CA GLU A 55 5.40 -27.73 2.71
C GLU A 55 5.01 -26.31 2.30
N GLU A 56 4.16 -26.21 1.26
CA GLU A 56 3.47 -24.97 0.89
C GLU A 56 2.16 -24.88 1.68
N TYR A 57 1.83 -23.66 2.13
CA TYR A 57 0.57 -23.38 2.80
C TYR A 57 0.05 -22.01 2.39
N ASP A 58 -1.28 -21.86 2.39
CA ASP A 58 -1.91 -20.60 2.05
C ASP A 58 -1.97 -19.70 3.27
N GLU A 59 -1.55 -18.45 3.09
CA GLU A 59 -1.62 -17.37 4.08
C GLU A 59 -2.42 -16.20 3.55
N GLU A 60 -2.92 -15.37 4.48
CA GLU A 60 -3.64 -14.15 4.19
C GLU A 60 -2.91 -12.95 4.82
N ALA A 61 -2.71 -11.91 4.02
CA ALA A 61 -2.30 -10.59 4.48
C ALA A 61 -3.40 -9.58 4.23
N ASN A 62 -3.52 -8.61 5.13
CA ASN A 62 -4.55 -7.59 5.06
C ASN A 62 -3.94 -6.20 5.01
N GLY A 63 -4.52 -5.35 4.18
CA GLY A 63 -4.20 -3.95 4.08
C GLY A 63 -5.43 -3.12 3.72
N SER A 64 -5.17 -1.91 3.30
CA SER A 64 -6.19 -0.95 2.90
C SER A 64 -5.98 -0.47 1.48
N GLY A 65 -7.01 0.14 0.91
CA GLY A 65 -6.93 0.82 -0.38
C GLY A 65 -7.82 2.05 -0.41
N ILE A 66 -7.57 2.91 -1.38
CA ILE A 66 -8.29 4.16 -1.60
C ILE A 66 -8.92 4.12 -2.99
N ILE A 67 -10.25 4.22 -3.09
CA ILE A 67 -10.95 4.30 -4.38
C ILE A 67 -10.65 5.68 -4.98
N ILE A 68 -9.83 5.71 -6.04
CA ILE A 68 -9.35 6.96 -6.65
C ILE A 68 -10.07 7.32 -7.95
N ALA A 69 -10.64 6.34 -8.63
CA ALA A 69 -11.34 6.57 -9.90
C ALA A 69 -12.32 5.44 -10.22
N GLN A 70 -13.20 5.72 -11.16
CA GLN A 70 -14.10 4.76 -11.79
C GLN A 70 -14.19 5.06 -13.28
N ASN A 71 -14.21 4.05 -14.12
CA ASN A 71 -14.57 4.14 -15.53
C ASN A 71 -15.82 3.28 -15.83
N ASP A 72 -16.12 3.02 -17.10
CA ASP A 72 -17.31 2.26 -17.51
C ASP A 72 -17.22 0.75 -17.16
N GLU A 73 -16.04 0.23 -16.82
CA GLU A 73 -15.80 -1.19 -16.63
C GLU A 73 -15.30 -1.54 -15.22
N GLU A 74 -14.57 -0.62 -14.56
CA GLU A 74 -13.84 -0.94 -13.31
C GLU A 74 -13.76 0.23 -12.35
N LEU A 75 -13.65 -0.11 -11.04
CA LEU A 75 -13.18 0.77 -9.99
C LEU A 75 -11.66 0.65 -9.90
N LEU A 76 -10.98 1.77 -9.69
CA LEU A 76 -9.53 1.84 -9.53
C LEU A 76 -9.19 2.22 -8.10
N ILE A 77 -8.39 1.39 -7.45
CA ILE A 77 -8.06 1.47 -6.04
C ILE A 77 -6.55 1.60 -5.89
N LEU A 78 -6.09 2.67 -5.29
CA LEU A 78 -4.69 2.91 -4.95
C LEU A 78 -4.37 2.24 -3.61
N THR A 79 -3.23 1.56 -3.54
CA THR A 79 -2.72 0.91 -2.33
C THR A 79 -1.19 0.86 -2.35
N ASN A 80 -0.57 0.27 -1.32
CA ASN A 80 0.86 -0.05 -1.34
C ASN A 80 1.15 -1.33 -2.13
N TYR A 81 2.35 -1.42 -2.70
CA TYR A 81 2.80 -2.63 -3.39
C TYR A 81 2.88 -3.83 -2.46
N HIS A 82 3.47 -3.67 -1.27
CA HIS A 82 3.60 -4.76 -0.30
C HIS A 82 2.25 -5.36 0.16
N VAL A 83 1.13 -4.63 -0.01
CA VAL A 83 -0.23 -5.15 0.29
C VAL A 83 -0.67 -6.18 -0.75
N VAL A 84 -0.19 -6.08 -1.98
CA VAL A 84 -0.59 -6.93 -3.12
C VAL A 84 0.54 -7.81 -3.67
N GLU A 85 1.70 -7.74 -3.04
CA GLU A 85 2.87 -8.53 -3.42
C GLU A 85 2.58 -10.02 -3.31
N ASP A 86 3.06 -10.79 -4.30
CA ASP A 86 2.93 -12.25 -4.39
C ASP A 86 1.49 -12.81 -4.33
N ALA A 87 0.49 -11.97 -4.56
CA ALA A 87 -0.90 -12.37 -4.46
C ALA A 87 -1.28 -13.50 -5.44
N ASN A 88 -1.80 -14.59 -4.89
CA ASN A 88 -2.52 -15.59 -5.66
C ASN A 88 -3.92 -15.07 -5.99
N ASP A 89 -4.65 -14.60 -5.00
CA ASP A 89 -5.96 -13.99 -5.15
C ASP A 89 -6.06 -12.72 -4.32
N LEU A 90 -6.75 -11.71 -4.86
CA LEU A 90 -7.02 -10.45 -4.19
C LEU A 90 -8.51 -10.27 -4.03
N TYR A 91 -8.90 -9.80 -2.86
CA TYR A 91 -10.28 -9.41 -2.57
C TYR A 91 -10.33 -7.99 -2.03
N VAL A 92 -11.40 -7.29 -2.36
CA VAL A 92 -11.72 -5.96 -1.86
C VAL A 92 -13.02 -6.01 -1.11
N GLN A 93 -13.02 -5.53 0.12
CA GLN A 93 -14.23 -5.38 0.94
C GLN A 93 -14.57 -3.89 1.07
N PHE A 94 -15.79 -3.54 0.70
CA PHE A 94 -16.34 -2.19 0.82
C PHE A 94 -16.90 -1.91 2.21
N ILE A 95 -17.29 -0.64 2.44
CA ILE A 95 -17.81 -0.16 3.73
C ILE A 95 -19.09 -0.87 4.20
N ASP A 96 -19.83 -1.49 3.29
CA ASP A 96 -21.06 -2.24 3.57
C ASP A 96 -20.83 -3.74 3.78
N ASP A 97 -19.56 -4.14 3.99
CA ASP A 97 -19.08 -5.52 4.12
C ASP A 97 -19.22 -6.36 2.83
N THR A 98 -19.59 -5.78 1.69
CA THR A 98 -19.57 -6.49 0.41
C THR A 98 -18.14 -6.77 -0.02
N GLU A 99 -17.81 -8.04 -0.20
CA GLU A 99 -16.49 -8.49 -0.69
C GLU A 99 -16.58 -8.94 -2.15
N VAL A 100 -15.60 -8.54 -2.94
CA VAL A 100 -15.51 -8.85 -4.38
C VAL A 100 -14.07 -9.20 -4.77
N VAL A 101 -13.93 -10.00 -5.84
CA VAL A 101 -12.62 -10.31 -6.42
C VAL A 101 -11.99 -9.06 -7.01
N ALA A 102 -10.70 -8.90 -6.80
CA ALA A 102 -9.92 -7.81 -7.32
C ALA A 102 -8.70 -8.30 -8.11
N TYR A 103 -8.10 -7.43 -8.88
CA TYR A 103 -6.99 -7.75 -9.77
C TYR A 103 -5.90 -6.69 -9.65
N ALA A 104 -4.64 -7.08 -9.57
CA ALA A 104 -3.53 -6.15 -9.70
C ALA A 104 -3.51 -5.59 -11.13
N LYS A 105 -3.77 -4.28 -11.26
CA LYS A 105 -3.76 -3.59 -12.55
C LYS A 105 -2.36 -3.15 -12.93
N GLY A 106 -1.64 -2.56 -11.99
CA GLY A 106 -0.25 -2.16 -12.17
C GLY A 106 0.44 -1.98 -10.83
N VAL A 107 1.76 -2.18 -10.82
CA VAL A 107 2.59 -2.10 -9.62
C VAL A 107 3.86 -1.27 -9.87
N ALA A 108 4.33 -0.58 -8.83
CA ALA A 108 5.57 0.16 -8.78
C ALA A 108 6.30 -0.22 -7.46
N PRO A 109 7.07 -1.33 -7.47
CA PRO A 109 7.70 -1.89 -6.27
C PRO A 109 8.64 -0.92 -5.55
N ASN A 110 9.46 -0.16 -6.31
CA ASN A 110 10.45 0.76 -5.75
C ASN A 110 9.83 1.92 -4.99
N GLU A 111 8.61 2.31 -5.37
CA GLU A 111 7.86 3.39 -4.74
C GLU A 111 6.79 2.88 -3.76
N ASP A 112 6.74 1.56 -3.55
CA ASP A 112 5.75 0.88 -2.73
C ASP A 112 4.30 1.27 -3.08
N LEU A 113 3.99 1.35 -4.38
CA LEU A 113 2.67 1.71 -4.88
C LEU A 113 2.08 0.64 -5.79
N ALA A 114 0.78 0.47 -5.72
CA ALA A 114 0.02 -0.40 -6.62
C ALA A 114 -1.36 0.18 -6.92
N VAL A 115 -1.90 -0.18 -8.09
CA VAL A 115 -3.31 0.03 -8.43
C VAL A 115 -3.98 -1.32 -8.57
N VAL A 116 -5.05 -1.49 -7.82
CA VAL A 116 -5.94 -2.65 -7.87
C VAL A 116 -7.21 -2.26 -8.63
N SER A 117 -7.73 -3.17 -9.42
CA SER A 117 -8.97 -3.02 -10.18
C SER A 117 -10.04 -3.97 -9.67
N VAL A 118 -11.26 -3.47 -9.49
CA VAL A 118 -12.47 -4.24 -9.25
C VAL A 118 -13.42 -4.03 -10.41
N LEU A 119 -13.92 -5.12 -11.02
CA LEU A 119 -14.82 -5.02 -12.16
C LEU A 119 -16.21 -4.63 -11.70
N LEU A 120 -16.81 -3.63 -12.34
CA LEU A 120 -18.16 -3.16 -12.00
C LEU A 120 -19.24 -4.24 -12.19
N GLU A 121 -19.01 -5.19 -13.11
CA GLU A 121 -19.91 -6.33 -13.31
C GLU A 121 -20.00 -7.27 -12.10
N ASP A 122 -18.95 -7.29 -11.26
CA ASP A 122 -18.85 -8.12 -10.05
C ASP A 122 -19.35 -7.39 -8.79
N VAL A 123 -19.60 -6.08 -8.87
CA VAL A 123 -20.05 -5.26 -7.73
C VAL A 123 -21.57 -5.16 -7.71
N PRO A 124 -22.24 -5.59 -6.63
CA PRO A 124 -23.68 -5.37 -6.48
C PRO A 124 -24.05 -3.89 -6.51
N ASN A 125 -25.14 -3.53 -7.19
CA ASN A 125 -25.60 -2.14 -7.27
C ASN A 125 -25.79 -1.48 -5.88
N ALA A 126 -26.21 -2.24 -4.89
CA ALA A 126 -26.37 -1.73 -3.52
C ALA A 126 -25.03 -1.29 -2.90
N ALA A 127 -23.93 -2.00 -3.19
CA ALA A 127 -22.61 -1.63 -2.74
C ALA A 127 -22.09 -0.38 -3.48
N LEU A 128 -22.38 -0.26 -4.79
CA LEU A 128 -22.02 0.94 -5.57
C LEU A 128 -22.66 2.22 -5.02
N ASP A 129 -23.83 2.12 -4.41
CA ASP A 129 -24.53 3.26 -3.78
C ASP A 129 -23.86 3.70 -2.45
N THR A 130 -22.98 2.87 -1.87
CA THR A 130 -22.33 3.12 -0.58
C THR A 130 -20.91 3.66 -0.70
N ILE A 131 -20.29 3.53 -1.85
CA ILE A 131 -18.90 3.93 -2.08
C ILE A 131 -18.78 5.37 -2.55
N ALA A 132 -17.59 5.94 -2.37
CA ALA A 132 -17.24 7.26 -2.89
C ALA A 132 -15.85 7.23 -3.53
N ILE A 133 -15.61 8.13 -4.47
CA ILE A 133 -14.28 8.38 -5.04
C ILE A 133 -13.59 9.43 -4.17
N ALA A 134 -12.35 9.16 -3.78
CA ALA A 134 -11.58 10.04 -2.92
C ALA A 134 -11.25 11.37 -3.62
N ALA A 135 -11.36 12.46 -2.86
CA ALA A 135 -10.79 13.74 -3.27
C ALA A 135 -9.28 13.74 -3.00
N LEU A 136 -8.48 13.93 -4.04
CA LEU A 136 -7.02 14.00 -3.92
C LEU A 136 -6.61 15.46 -3.69
N GLY A 137 -5.92 15.70 -2.57
CA GLY A 137 -5.41 17.00 -2.14
C GLY A 137 -4.07 17.38 -2.78
N ASP A 138 -3.38 18.31 -2.15
CA ASP A 138 -2.06 18.80 -2.53
C ASP A 138 -1.10 18.61 -1.37
N SER A 139 -0.20 17.62 -1.47
CA SER A 139 0.78 17.33 -0.42
C SER A 139 1.92 18.35 -0.35
N ASP A 140 2.16 19.12 -1.43
CA ASP A 140 3.20 20.15 -1.44
C ASP A 140 2.78 21.42 -0.69
N ALA A 141 1.46 21.58 -0.45
CA ALA A 141 0.89 22.68 0.31
C ALA A 141 0.82 22.42 1.82
N LEU A 142 1.21 21.22 2.29
CA LEU A 142 1.17 20.88 3.71
C LEU A 142 2.18 21.66 4.54
N GLU A 143 1.78 22.01 5.75
CA GLU A 143 2.65 22.64 6.74
C GLU A 143 2.79 21.74 7.99
N VAL A 144 3.98 21.74 8.61
CA VAL A 144 4.22 21.02 9.87
C VAL A 144 3.33 21.60 10.98
N GLY A 145 2.64 20.72 11.69
CA GLY A 145 1.67 21.06 12.73
C GLY A 145 0.21 21.07 12.24
N GLU A 146 -0.05 20.91 10.94
CA GLU A 146 -1.42 20.72 10.44
C GLU A 146 -2.01 19.40 10.94
N PRO A 147 -3.31 19.36 11.28
CA PRO A 147 -3.97 18.12 11.66
C PRO A 147 -3.95 17.11 10.52
N SER A 148 -3.71 15.85 10.85
CA SER A 148 -3.77 14.70 9.96
C SER A 148 -4.75 13.65 10.47
N ILE A 149 -5.42 12.95 9.56
CA ILE A 149 -6.38 11.89 9.85
C ILE A 149 -5.98 10.69 9.03
N ALA A 150 -5.56 9.59 9.67
CA ALA A 150 -5.27 8.35 8.99
C ALA A 150 -6.48 7.42 9.08
N ILE A 151 -6.90 6.90 7.91
CA ILE A 151 -7.99 5.92 7.80
C ILE A 151 -7.45 4.67 7.11
N GLY A 152 -7.75 3.52 7.68
CA GLY A 152 -7.50 2.22 7.08
C GLY A 152 -8.51 1.20 7.60
N ASN A 153 -8.48 0.00 7.03
CA ASN A 153 -9.31 -1.12 7.48
C ASN A 153 -8.41 -2.24 8.01
N SER A 154 -8.01 -2.10 9.27
CA SER A 154 -7.06 -3.02 9.90
C SER A 154 -7.69 -4.39 10.11
N LEU A 155 -7.12 -5.43 9.50
CA LEU A 155 -7.40 -6.83 9.79
C LEU A 155 -8.86 -7.26 9.52
N GLY A 156 -9.62 -6.56 8.67
CA GLY A 156 -11.03 -6.91 8.42
C GLY A 156 -11.96 -6.73 9.65
N TYR A 157 -11.44 -6.16 10.75
CA TYR A 157 -12.25 -5.87 11.95
C TYR A 157 -13.02 -4.54 11.87
N GLY A 158 -13.07 -3.97 10.67
CA GLY A 158 -13.70 -2.68 10.42
C GLY A 158 -12.70 -1.53 10.30
N GLN A 159 -13.17 -0.44 9.72
CA GLN A 159 -12.34 0.73 9.48
C GLN A 159 -11.86 1.34 10.80
N SER A 160 -10.56 1.62 10.89
CA SER A 160 -9.92 2.30 11.99
C SER A 160 -9.52 3.72 11.58
N VAL A 161 -9.66 4.64 12.53
CA VAL A 161 -9.30 6.05 12.34
C VAL A 161 -8.36 6.47 13.45
N THR A 162 -7.23 7.02 13.08
CA THR A 162 -6.31 7.67 14.00
C THR A 162 -6.09 9.12 13.60
N THR A 163 -5.80 9.97 14.57
CA THR A 163 -5.58 11.40 14.34
C THR A 163 -4.27 11.85 14.95
N GLY A 164 -3.64 12.79 14.30
CA GLY A 164 -2.40 13.40 14.75
C GLY A 164 -2.15 14.71 14.02
N VAL A 165 -0.90 15.04 13.84
CA VAL A 165 -0.44 16.20 13.07
C VAL A 165 0.62 15.79 12.06
N ILE A 166 0.85 16.60 11.06
CA ILE A 166 2.03 16.51 10.20
C ILE A 166 3.25 16.85 11.06
N SER A 167 4.08 15.86 11.38
CA SER A 167 5.23 16.03 12.26
C SER A 167 6.48 16.49 11.53
N ALA A 168 6.67 16.04 10.30
CA ALA A 168 7.74 16.48 9.40
C ALA A 168 7.36 16.23 7.94
N LEU A 169 8.07 16.89 7.04
CA LEU A 169 7.94 16.76 5.59
C LEU A 169 9.30 16.47 4.98
N ASN A 170 9.30 15.86 3.79
CA ASN A 170 10.52 15.49 3.06
C ASN A 170 11.45 14.58 3.87
N CYS A 171 10.88 13.60 4.57
CA CYS A 171 11.65 12.60 5.28
C CYS A 171 12.18 11.56 4.30
N ASP A 172 13.49 11.29 4.36
CA ASP A 172 14.12 10.23 3.57
C ASP A 172 14.44 9.05 4.48
N ILE A 173 14.03 7.86 4.06
CA ILE A 173 14.36 6.61 4.75
C ILE A 173 15.18 5.76 3.80
N PHE A 174 16.40 5.45 4.24
CA PHE A 174 17.34 4.63 3.50
C PHE A 174 17.58 3.34 4.29
N GLU A 175 17.47 2.21 3.65
CA GLU A 175 17.96 0.94 4.17
C GLU A 175 19.25 0.54 3.47
N ASP A 176 20.25 0.18 4.27
CA ASP A 176 21.59 -0.19 3.78
C ASP A 176 21.60 -1.52 3.00
N ASP A 177 20.59 -2.38 3.17
CA ASP A 177 20.57 -3.75 2.62
C ASP A 177 19.36 -4.09 1.74
N GLU A 178 18.37 -3.20 1.57
CA GLU A 178 17.21 -3.46 0.71
C GLU A 178 16.91 -2.29 -0.24
N GLU A 179 16.34 -2.61 -1.41
CA GLU A 179 16.07 -1.68 -2.51
C GLU A 179 14.99 -0.62 -2.23
N ILE A 180 14.58 -0.42 -0.96
CA ILE A 180 13.58 0.57 -0.58
C ILE A 180 14.26 1.91 -0.39
N ASN A 181 14.14 2.76 -1.39
CA ASN A 181 14.64 4.13 -1.38
C ASN A 181 13.45 5.10 -1.46
N LEU A 182 12.68 5.18 -0.36
CA LEU A 182 11.54 6.08 -0.27
C LEU A 182 12.02 7.44 0.24
N SER A 183 11.91 8.45 -0.61
CA SER A 183 12.30 9.83 -0.30
C SER A 183 11.08 10.75 -0.22
N SER A 184 11.27 11.87 0.46
CA SER A 184 10.26 12.95 0.58
C SER A 184 8.96 12.52 1.27
N LEU A 185 9.01 11.60 2.22
CA LEU A 185 7.84 11.10 2.94
C LEU A 185 7.23 12.18 3.86
N ILE A 186 5.93 12.02 4.12
CA ILE A 186 5.21 12.75 5.18
C ILE A 186 5.34 11.95 6.46
N GLN A 187 5.82 12.59 7.55
CA GLN A 187 5.79 12.03 8.89
C GLN A 187 4.59 12.56 9.67
N THR A 188 3.92 11.68 10.41
CA THR A 188 2.79 12.01 11.29
C THR A 188 2.92 11.24 12.61
N ASP A 189 2.33 11.77 13.68
CA ASP A 189 2.15 11.07 14.96
C ASP A 189 0.78 10.37 15.07
N ALA A 190 -0.06 10.46 14.03
CA ALA A 190 -1.20 9.57 13.89
C ALA A 190 -0.70 8.12 13.82
N ALA A 191 -1.30 7.22 14.60
CA ALA A 191 -0.85 5.84 14.68
C ALA A 191 -1.04 5.12 13.33
N ILE A 192 0.06 4.74 12.69
CA ILE A 192 0.10 3.89 11.49
C ILE A 192 0.58 2.51 11.94
N ASN A 193 -0.24 1.49 11.69
CA ASN A 193 -0.01 0.12 12.11
C ASN A 193 -0.31 -0.84 10.94
N PRO A 194 0.11 -2.13 11.00
CA PRO A 194 -0.34 -3.14 10.06
C PRO A 194 -1.85 -3.11 9.86
N GLY A 195 -2.30 -3.10 8.59
CA GLY A 195 -3.69 -2.94 8.18
C GLY A 195 -4.05 -1.51 7.75
N ASN A 196 -3.37 -0.45 8.24
CA ASN A 196 -3.55 0.91 7.71
C ASN A 196 -2.75 1.13 6.41
N SER A 197 -1.77 0.27 6.09
CA SER A 197 -1.00 0.34 4.84
C SER A 197 -1.92 0.37 3.63
N GLY A 198 -1.63 1.26 2.71
CA GLY A 198 -2.45 1.51 1.52
C GLY A 198 -3.69 2.37 1.78
N GLY A 199 -4.02 2.67 3.04
CA GLY A 199 -5.10 3.57 3.42
C GLY A 199 -4.73 5.04 3.30
N ALA A 200 -5.70 5.92 3.56
CA ALA A 200 -5.59 7.35 3.35
C ALA A 200 -5.00 8.10 4.54
N LEU A 201 -4.06 9.01 4.28
CA LEU A 201 -3.77 10.15 5.14
C LEU A 201 -4.52 11.36 4.59
N LEU A 202 -5.41 11.94 5.41
CA LEU A 202 -6.28 13.04 5.02
C LEU A 202 -5.88 14.35 5.75
N ASN A 203 -6.13 15.46 5.09
CA ASN A 203 -6.17 16.77 5.71
C ASN A 203 -7.56 17.04 6.35
N VAL A 204 -7.73 18.20 6.95
CA VAL A 204 -8.98 18.63 7.60
C VAL A 204 -10.16 18.83 6.64
N ASN A 205 -9.91 18.93 5.34
CA ASN A 205 -10.94 19.05 4.32
C ASN A 205 -11.43 17.65 3.85
N GLY A 206 -10.82 16.56 4.32
CA GLY A 206 -11.11 15.20 3.87
C GLY A 206 -10.44 14.85 2.53
N GLU A 207 -9.44 15.60 2.12
CA GLU A 207 -8.66 15.33 0.91
C GLU A 207 -7.49 14.42 1.24
N VAL A 208 -7.22 13.43 0.38
CA VAL A 208 -6.08 12.52 0.51
C VAL A 208 -4.79 13.29 0.18
N VAL A 209 -3.92 13.42 1.18
CA VAL A 209 -2.61 14.06 1.06
C VAL A 209 -1.46 13.06 1.07
N GLY A 210 -1.74 11.81 1.47
CA GLY A 210 -0.75 10.74 1.46
C GLY A 210 -1.36 9.34 1.51
N ILE A 211 -0.54 8.32 1.24
CA ILE A 211 -0.85 6.90 1.35
C ILE A 211 -0.08 6.36 2.55
N ASN A 212 -0.78 5.87 3.57
CA ASN A 212 -0.17 5.32 4.77
C ASN A 212 0.68 4.10 4.45
N SER A 213 1.86 3.94 5.08
CA SER A 213 2.70 2.75 4.93
C SER A 213 3.24 2.30 6.28
N SER A 214 2.80 1.13 6.76
CA SER A 214 3.29 0.54 8.00
C SER A 214 4.64 -0.16 7.82
N LYS A 215 4.98 -0.61 6.61
CA LYS A 215 6.29 -1.20 6.30
C LYS A 215 7.43 -0.24 6.66
N ILE A 216 7.22 1.05 6.43
CA ILE A 216 8.16 2.11 6.78
C ILE A 216 8.19 2.34 8.31
N ALA A 217 7.04 2.16 8.98
CA ALA A 217 6.92 2.35 10.42
C ALA A 217 7.61 1.26 11.24
N ASP A 218 7.79 0.05 10.70
CA ASP A 218 8.51 -1.06 11.37
C ASP A 218 9.99 -0.72 11.64
N TYR A 219 10.56 0.20 10.88
CA TYR A 219 11.91 0.74 11.07
C TYR A 219 11.93 2.02 11.92
N ALA A 220 10.76 2.52 12.31
CA ALA A 220 10.63 3.79 13.01
C ALA A 220 10.57 3.61 14.53
N ILE A 221 10.93 4.68 15.24
CA ILE A 221 10.77 4.80 16.68
C ILE A 221 9.27 4.90 16.99
N GLU A 222 8.84 4.28 18.09
CA GLU A 222 7.45 4.34 18.57
C GLU A 222 6.89 5.78 18.52
N GLY A 223 5.73 5.95 17.90
CA GLY A 223 5.07 7.25 17.72
C GLY A 223 5.42 8.00 16.42
N MET A 224 6.12 7.36 15.47
CA MET A 224 6.36 7.90 14.13
C MET A 224 5.61 7.06 13.10
N GLY A 225 4.67 7.67 12.40
CA GLY A 225 4.00 7.12 11.22
C GLY A 225 4.48 7.81 9.95
N TYR A 226 4.42 7.11 8.83
CA TYR A 226 4.83 7.64 7.53
C TYR A 226 3.78 7.42 6.47
N ALA A 227 3.73 8.35 5.52
CA ALA A 227 2.88 8.25 4.35
C ALA A 227 3.62 8.73 3.09
N ILE A 228 3.34 8.08 1.96
CA ILE A 228 3.84 8.49 0.65
C ILE A 228 3.01 9.69 0.20
N PRO A 229 3.63 10.85 -0.15
CA PRO A 229 2.90 12.03 -0.55
C PRO A 229 2.06 11.80 -1.81
N ILE A 230 0.83 12.32 -1.84
CA ILE A 230 -0.06 12.11 -2.98
C ILE A 230 0.49 12.73 -4.28
N ASN A 231 1.21 13.85 -4.20
CA ASN A 231 1.81 14.48 -5.39
C ASN A 231 2.96 13.64 -5.96
N THR A 232 3.71 12.91 -5.12
CA THR A 232 4.71 11.92 -5.54
C THR A 232 4.04 10.70 -6.18
N ALA A 233 2.97 10.21 -5.59
CA ALA A 233 2.24 9.04 -6.09
C ALA A 233 1.50 9.31 -7.42
N ARG A 234 0.96 10.51 -7.61
CA ARG A 234 0.07 10.86 -8.74
C ARG A 234 0.64 10.53 -10.13
N PRO A 235 1.87 10.95 -10.51
CA PRO A 235 2.43 10.63 -11.84
C PRO A 235 2.64 9.13 -12.04
N ILE A 236 2.95 8.38 -10.98
CA ILE A 236 3.12 6.92 -11.00
C ILE A 236 1.75 6.27 -11.24
N VAL A 237 0.76 6.65 -10.45
CA VAL A 237 -0.62 6.17 -10.56
C VAL A 237 -1.19 6.43 -11.96
N ASP A 238 -0.93 7.60 -12.55
CA ASP A 238 -1.36 7.97 -13.91
C ASP A 238 -0.81 7.01 -14.98
N GLU A 239 0.34 6.37 -14.74
CA GLU A 239 0.86 5.33 -15.64
C GLU A 239 0.31 3.94 -15.31
N LEU A 240 0.12 3.61 -14.02
CA LEU A 240 -0.41 2.31 -13.59
C LEU A 240 -1.85 2.11 -14.04
N VAL A 241 -2.70 3.14 -13.99
CA VAL A 241 -4.12 3.05 -14.39
C VAL A 241 -4.32 2.81 -15.89
N LYS A 242 -3.31 3.08 -16.72
CA LYS A 242 -3.35 2.83 -18.18
C LYS A 242 -3.08 1.38 -18.54
N GLN A 243 -2.55 0.59 -17.62
CA GLN A 243 -2.26 -0.82 -17.86
C GLN A 243 -3.56 -1.62 -18.01
N GLU A 244 -3.51 -2.71 -18.79
CA GLU A 244 -4.64 -3.62 -18.91
C GLU A 244 -4.78 -4.45 -17.63
N THR A 245 -6.01 -4.56 -17.11
CA THR A 245 -6.30 -5.41 -15.96
C THR A 245 -6.11 -6.88 -16.31
N LYS A 246 -5.17 -7.54 -15.66
CA LYS A 246 -4.82 -8.95 -15.91
C LYS A 246 -5.74 -9.86 -15.11
N ARG A 247 -6.70 -10.49 -15.77
CA ARG A 247 -7.60 -11.47 -15.15
C ARG A 247 -6.96 -12.86 -15.13
N LYS A 248 -7.18 -13.62 -14.05
CA LYS A 248 -6.81 -15.04 -14.04
C LYS A 248 -7.58 -15.79 -15.11
N VAL A 249 -6.86 -16.56 -15.91
CA VAL A 249 -7.47 -17.47 -16.90
C VAL A 249 -7.93 -18.71 -16.17
N ALA A 250 -9.17 -19.17 -16.45
CA ALA A 250 -9.70 -20.42 -15.93
C ALA A 250 -8.69 -21.58 -16.17
N VAL A 251 -8.54 -22.47 -15.19
CA VAL A 251 -7.49 -23.51 -15.17
C VAL A 251 -7.45 -24.30 -16.46
N GLU A 252 -8.62 -24.68 -16.99
CA GLU A 252 -8.78 -25.43 -18.25
C GLU A 252 -8.39 -24.65 -19.52
N LYS A 253 -8.23 -23.33 -19.40
CA LYS A 253 -7.80 -22.45 -20.49
C LYS A 253 -6.39 -21.91 -20.33
N ARG A 254 -5.73 -22.25 -19.20
CA ARG A 254 -4.35 -21.80 -18.97
C ARG A 254 -3.42 -22.48 -19.98
N ALA A 255 -2.63 -21.64 -20.66
CA ALA A 255 -1.53 -22.14 -21.45
C ALA A 255 -0.44 -22.69 -20.50
N PHE A 256 0.16 -23.80 -20.86
CA PHE A 256 1.34 -24.28 -20.17
C PHE A 256 2.47 -24.54 -21.19
N LEU A 257 3.69 -24.27 -20.77
CA LEU A 257 4.86 -24.37 -21.63
C LEU A 257 5.16 -25.85 -22.00
N GLY A 258 4.92 -26.75 -21.06
CA GLY A 258 5.14 -28.19 -21.24
C GLY A 258 6.56 -28.62 -20.96
N ILE A 259 7.19 -28.04 -19.95
CA ILE A 259 8.48 -28.47 -19.41
C ILE A 259 8.29 -28.93 -17.96
N SER A 260 9.22 -29.78 -17.51
CA SER A 260 9.53 -29.96 -16.09
C SER A 260 10.93 -29.41 -15.89
N GLY A 261 11.12 -28.63 -14.84
CA GLY A 261 12.41 -28.01 -14.55
C GLY A 261 12.60 -27.78 -13.06
N THR A 262 13.79 -27.34 -12.72
CA THR A 262 14.17 -26.96 -11.35
C THR A 262 15.02 -25.70 -11.48
N ASP A 263 14.83 -24.75 -10.59
CA ASP A 263 15.66 -23.56 -10.54
C ASP A 263 17.12 -23.93 -10.28
N VAL A 264 18.03 -23.23 -10.96
CA VAL A 264 19.47 -23.42 -10.79
C VAL A 264 19.87 -22.75 -9.49
N SER A 265 20.23 -23.55 -8.48
CA SER A 265 20.68 -23.02 -7.19
C SER A 265 22.04 -22.30 -7.30
N GLU A 266 22.33 -21.40 -6.35
CA GLU A 266 23.62 -20.71 -6.26
C GLU A 266 24.80 -21.70 -6.22
N ASP A 267 24.68 -22.80 -5.47
CA ASP A 267 25.69 -23.87 -5.44
C ASP A 267 25.90 -24.52 -6.82
N ALA A 268 24.84 -24.66 -7.62
CA ALA A 268 24.93 -25.21 -8.97
C ALA A 268 25.58 -24.19 -9.93
N MET A 269 25.27 -22.91 -9.80
CA MET A 269 25.90 -21.84 -10.55
C MET A 269 27.41 -21.80 -10.30
N GLU A 270 27.83 -21.82 -9.03
CA GLU A 270 29.25 -21.79 -8.67
C GLU A 270 30.00 -23.07 -9.06
N LYS A 271 29.41 -24.23 -8.78
CA LYS A 271 30.11 -25.51 -8.91
C LYS A 271 30.18 -26.04 -10.35
N TYR A 272 29.15 -25.74 -11.13
CA TYR A 272 28.99 -26.27 -12.48
C TYR A 272 29.00 -25.20 -13.57
N GLU A 273 29.29 -23.93 -13.19
CA GLU A 273 29.28 -22.77 -14.11
C GLU A 273 27.96 -22.66 -14.88
N MET A 274 26.83 -22.97 -14.22
CA MET A 274 25.50 -22.89 -14.82
C MET A 274 25.02 -21.46 -14.82
N PRO A 275 24.34 -20.97 -15.88
CA PRO A 275 23.69 -19.68 -15.84
C PRO A 275 22.51 -19.70 -14.88
N GLU A 276 22.16 -18.57 -14.34
CA GLU A 276 20.91 -18.35 -13.60
C GLU A 276 19.71 -18.71 -14.51
N GLY A 277 18.68 -19.38 -13.93
CA GLY A 277 17.48 -19.74 -14.66
C GLY A 277 16.93 -21.11 -14.26
N VAL A 278 16.09 -21.68 -15.12
CA VAL A 278 15.45 -22.99 -14.92
C VAL A 278 16.18 -24.07 -15.74
N TYR A 279 16.73 -25.08 -15.05
CA TYR A 279 17.25 -26.27 -15.72
C TYR A 279 16.10 -27.16 -16.18
N VAL A 280 15.96 -27.35 -17.49
CA VAL A 280 14.89 -28.16 -18.07
C VAL A 280 15.21 -29.65 -17.94
N SER A 281 14.52 -30.35 -17.06
CA SER A 281 14.71 -31.79 -16.84
C SER A 281 13.98 -32.67 -17.87
N SER A 282 12.82 -32.21 -18.37
CA SER A 282 12.08 -32.90 -19.44
C SER A 282 11.19 -31.92 -20.22
N VAL A 283 10.86 -32.28 -21.46
CA VAL A 283 9.91 -31.59 -22.34
C VAL A 283 8.80 -32.57 -22.69
N LEU A 284 7.54 -32.11 -22.50
CA LEU A 284 6.37 -32.94 -22.81
C LEU A 284 6.05 -32.88 -24.31
N SER A 285 5.75 -34.00 -24.89
CA SER A 285 5.43 -34.08 -26.34
C SER A 285 4.07 -33.42 -26.66
N GLY A 286 4.00 -32.77 -27.81
CA GLY A 286 2.81 -32.05 -28.27
C GLY A 286 2.67 -30.62 -27.73
N THR A 287 3.55 -30.21 -26.86
CA THR A 287 3.46 -28.91 -26.16
C THR A 287 4.10 -27.75 -26.92
N ALA A 288 3.94 -26.54 -26.38
CA ALA A 288 4.57 -25.34 -26.91
C ALA A 288 6.10 -25.41 -26.86
N ALA A 289 6.67 -25.94 -25.77
CA ALA A 289 8.11 -26.10 -25.59
C ALA A 289 8.72 -27.02 -26.67
N GLU A 290 8.11 -28.17 -26.95
CA GLU A 290 8.59 -29.06 -28.02
C GLU A 290 8.54 -28.37 -29.38
N LYS A 291 7.42 -27.69 -29.71
CA LYS A 291 7.28 -26.94 -30.97
C LYS A 291 8.27 -25.80 -31.10
N ALA A 292 8.62 -25.15 -30.00
CA ALA A 292 9.65 -24.10 -29.96
C ALA A 292 11.08 -24.65 -29.99
N GLY A 293 11.27 -25.98 -29.92
CA GLY A 293 12.57 -26.62 -29.96
C GLY A 293 13.34 -26.58 -28.65
N ILE A 294 12.67 -26.31 -27.52
CA ILE A 294 13.26 -26.41 -26.18
C ILE A 294 13.64 -27.87 -25.93
N LYS A 295 14.80 -28.08 -25.34
CA LYS A 295 15.36 -29.41 -25.05
C LYS A 295 15.77 -29.49 -23.59
N LYS A 296 15.94 -30.74 -23.11
CA LYS A 296 16.55 -31.01 -21.81
C LYS A 296 17.98 -30.41 -21.77
N GLY A 297 18.33 -29.75 -20.66
CA GLY A 297 19.66 -29.19 -20.39
C GLY A 297 19.71 -27.69 -20.43
#